data_e02a21192398014faa8e0f39be84be72
#
_entry.id   e02a21192398014faa8e0f39be84be72
#
_cell.length_a   1.000
_cell.length_b   1.000
_cell.length_c   1.000
_cell.angle_alpha   90.00
_cell.angle_beta   90.00
_cell.angle_gamma   90.00
#
_symmetry.space_group_name_H-M   'P 1'
#
loop_
_entity.id
_entity.type
_entity.pdbx_description
1 polymer ?
#
loop_
_entity_poly.entity_id
_entity_poly.type
_entity_poly.pdbx_seq_one_letter_code
_entity_poly.pdbx_strand_id
1 'polypeptide(L)'
;MMIDQNDEKSLLVSFLFPEVHEDGHLDNLTTSVVFLVFKNKLIIFTKQKLKFIPELLSNMVLRDVNHFMQEVLLKIMQKDFHVMLNDLRGVKGKIDDLESEISTSGPLRPTFGDLLTLQKHMIALSTTYGANHKALGFINKNFTTINDIDFTTKKIIDEIYDTSDTMDRIILGYSQYLDDLEDMIDNMISYQLNMIMKTLTEISIVLTIPAIIFGFWGINVDVPFEKSSYGVFAVLIISVILSLICWFWMRRKTYL
;
A
#
# COMPACT_ATOMS: atom_id res chain seq x y z
N MET A 1 15.19 18.77 21.74
CA MET A 1 15.94 20.02 22.04
C MET A 1 15.99 20.20 23.55
N MET A 2 17.16 20.26 24.16
CA MET A 2 17.30 20.63 25.58
C MET A 2 17.28 22.14 25.69
N ILE A 3 16.42 22.69 26.54
CA ILE A 3 16.37 24.10 26.86
C ILE A 3 16.89 24.24 28.30
N ASP A 4 18.02 24.89 28.45
CA ASP A 4 18.62 25.20 29.75
C ASP A 4 18.26 26.67 30.06
N GLN A 5 17.34 26.91 30.95
CA GLN A 5 17.11 28.21 31.55
C GLN A 5 17.06 28.04 33.06
N ASN A 6 18.09 28.52 33.74
CA ASN A 6 18.20 28.59 35.19
C ASN A 6 18.06 27.25 35.95
N ASP A 7 19.10 26.42 35.91
CA ASP A 7 19.26 25.20 36.74
C ASP A 7 18.16 24.10 36.67
N GLU A 8 17.09 24.28 35.94
CA GLU A 8 16.11 23.22 35.68
C GLU A 8 16.29 22.67 34.24
N LYS A 9 16.92 21.50 34.14
CA LYS A 9 17.00 20.76 32.86
C LYS A 9 15.60 20.39 32.39
N SER A 10 15.16 20.97 31.27
CA SER A 10 13.86 20.64 30.65
C SER A 10 14.10 19.91 29.31
N LEU A 11 13.23 18.95 29.02
CA LEU A 11 13.27 18.17 27.78
C LEU A 11 12.04 18.53 26.91
N LEU A 12 12.30 18.99 25.69
CA LEU A 12 11.26 19.21 24.68
C LEU A 12 11.28 18.07 23.66
N VAL A 13 10.17 17.36 23.51
CA VAL A 13 10.00 16.26 22.59
C VAL A 13 8.71 16.42 21.79
N SER A 14 8.75 16.14 20.50
CA SER A 14 7.57 16.13 19.64
C SER A 14 7.33 14.72 19.11
N PHE A 15 6.08 14.26 19.19
CA PHE A 15 5.59 13.04 18.57
C PHE A 15 4.51 13.33 17.55
N LEU A 16 4.40 12.44 16.58
CA LEU A 16 3.33 12.44 15.59
C LEU A 16 2.33 11.33 15.97
N PHE A 17 1.09 11.72 16.18
CA PHE A 17 -0.01 10.78 16.42
C PHE A 17 -0.85 10.64 15.16
N PRO A 18 -1.23 9.42 14.76
CA PRO A 18 -2.18 9.26 13.67
C PRO A 18 -3.54 9.83 14.08
N GLU A 19 -4.18 10.58 13.17
CA GLU A 19 -5.54 11.06 13.36
C GLU A 19 -6.52 9.92 13.12
N VAL A 20 -7.28 9.57 14.14
CA VAL A 20 -8.37 8.59 14.05
C VAL A 20 -9.68 9.37 13.95
N HIS A 21 -10.35 9.29 12.79
CA HIS A 21 -11.70 9.80 12.63
C HIS A 21 -12.72 8.98 13.42
N GLU A 22 -13.86 9.59 13.78
CA GLU A 22 -14.94 8.91 14.50
C GLU A 22 -15.50 7.69 13.74
N ASP A 23 -15.33 7.67 12.41
CA ASP A 23 -15.74 6.58 11.50
C ASP A 23 -14.70 5.45 11.38
N GLY A 24 -13.62 5.50 12.17
CA GLY A 24 -12.55 4.49 12.12
C GLY A 24 -11.65 4.57 10.88
N HIS A 25 -11.88 5.53 9.99
CA HIS A 25 -10.96 5.84 8.89
C HIS A 25 -9.81 6.68 9.42
N LEU A 26 -8.58 6.18 9.23
CA LEU A 26 -7.39 6.97 9.42
C LEU A 26 -7.26 7.88 8.20
N ASP A 27 -7.45 9.17 8.42
CA ASP A 27 -6.96 10.14 7.45
C ASP A 27 -5.43 10.05 7.43
N ASN A 28 -4.84 10.24 6.25
CA ASN A 28 -3.38 10.33 6.08
C ASN A 28 -2.77 11.53 6.82
N LEU A 29 -3.48 12.07 7.79
CA LEU A 29 -3.12 13.23 8.58
C LEU A 29 -2.58 12.78 9.93
N THR A 30 -1.45 13.32 10.28
CA THR A 30 -0.83 13.13 11.59
C THR A 30 -0.89 14.44 12.37
N THR A 31 -1.21 14.34 13.65
CA THR A 31 -1.20 15.49 14.55
C THR A 31 0.09 15.50 15.36
N SER A 32 0.80 16.61 15.33
CA SER A 32 1.97 16.82 16.17
C SER A 32 1.55 17.13 17.60
N VAL A 33 2.10 16.36 18.55
CA VAL A 33 1.97 16.57 19.99
C VAL A 33 3.33 16.89 20.56
N VAL A 34 3.44 18.02 21.23
CA VAL A 34 4.70 18.49 21.82
C VAL A 34 4.65 18.32 23.34
N PHE A 35 5.64 17.66 23.88
CA PHE A 35 5.82 17.40 25.30
C PHE A 35 6.97 18.26 25.82
N LEU A 36 6.70 19.06 26.84
CA LEU A 36 7.71 19.79 27.60
C LEU A 36 7.77 19.17 29.00
N VAL A 37 8.87 18.47 29.26
CA VAL A 37 9.08 17.69 30.47
C VAL A 37 10.00 18.45 31.39
N PHE A 38 9.53 18.79 32.58
CA PHE A 38 10.29 19.31 33.71
C PHE A 38 10.38 18.24 34.79
N LYS A 39 11.19 18.47 35.82
CA LYS A 39 11.31 17.55 36.96
C LYS A 39 9.98 17.20 37.61
N ASN A 40 9.09 18.19 37.78
CA ASN A 40 7.82 18.02 38.50
C ASN A 40 6.59 18.42 37.65
N LYS A 41 6.76 18.68 36.35
CA LYS A 41 5.67 19.14 35.49
C LYS A 41 5.85 18.55 34.10
N LEU A 42 4.75 18.12 33.49
CA LEU A 42 4.64 17.75 32.10
C LEU A 42 3.60 18.66 31.45
N ILE A 43 4.01 19.42 30.42
CA ILE A 43 3.11 20.27 29.65
C ILE A 43 2.97 19.62 28.27
N ILE A 44 1.71 19.41 27.85
CA ILE A 44 1.37 18.77 26.59
C ILE A 44 0.68 19.81 25.71
N PHE A 45 1.26 20.09 24.54
CA PHE A 45 0.68 20.94 23.54
C PHE A 45 0.11 20.06 22.43
N THR A 46 -1.17 20.10 22.21
CA THR A 46 -1.85 19.34 21.16
C THR A 46 -2.93 20.18 20.50
N LYS A 47 -3.11 19.97 19.19
CA LYS A 47 -4.19 20.57 18.41
C LYS A 47 -5.53 19.86 18.64
N GLN A 48 -5.47 18.54 18.97
CA GLN A 48 -6.64 17.71 19.16
C GLN A 48 -6.71 17.18 20.59
N LYS A 49 -7.92 16.87 21.06
CA LYS A 49 -8.12 16.17 22.34
C LYS A 49 -7.64 14.72 22.24
N LEU A 50 -6.55 14.40 22.91
CA LEU A 50 -6.08 13.02 23.07
C LEU A 50 -6.91 12.33 24.16
N LYS A 51 -8.03 11.72 23.78
CA LYS A 51 -9.02 11.10 24.71
C LYS A 51 -8.39 10.04 25.62
N PHE A 52 -7.31 9.38 25.19
CA PHE A 52 -6.64 8.33 25.96
C PHE A 52 -5.73 8.85 27.10
N ILE A 53 -5.28 10.11 27.05
CA ILE A 53 -4.37 10.65 28.08
C ILE A 53 -5.02 10.70 29.46
N PRO A 54 -6.24 11.23 29.65
CA PRO A 54 -6.91 11.21 30.93
C PRO A 54 -7.12 9.80 31.50
N GLU A 55 -7.49 8.85 30.65
CA GLU A 55 -7.67 7.44 31.01
C GLU A 55 -6.34 6.81 31.44
N LEU A 56 -5.28 7.05 30.69
CA LEU A 56 -3.94 6.57 31.00
C LEU A 56 -3.47 7.11 32.35
N LEU A 57 -3.64 8.41 32.59
CA LEU A 57 -3.25 9.06 33.85
C LEU A 57 -4.06 8.56 35.04
N SER A 58 -5.36 8.26 34.86
CA SER A 58 -6.22 7.74 35.96
C SER A 58 -5.83 6.33 36.39
N ASN A 59 -5.24 5.56 35.48
CA ASN A 59 -4.82 4.17 35.72
C ASN A 59 -3.36 4.03 36.19
N MET A 60 -2.62 5.14 36.21
CA MET A 60 -1.23 5.12 36.68
C MET A 60 -1.14 5.12 38.19
N VAL A 61 -0.40 4.15 38.73
CA VAL A 61 -0.04 4.12 40.16
C VAL A 61 1.25 4.90 40.34
N LEU A 62 1.21 5.96 41.12
CA LEU A 62 2.37 6.76 41.56
C LEU A 62 3.34 5.87 42.34
N ARG A 63 4.44 5.46 41.72
CA ARG A 63 5.47 4.62 42.35
C ARG A 63 6.68 5.42 42.81
N ASP A 64 7.14 6.38 42.00
CA ASP A 64 8.26 7.25 42.35
C ASP A 64 8.00 8.69 41.89
N VAL A 65 8.12 9.65 42.81
CA VAL A 65 7.86 11.07 42.53
C VAL A 65 8.97 11.66 41.63
N ASN A 66 10.20 11.14 41.70
CA ASN A 66 11.35 11.72 41.00
C ASN A 66 11.36 11.41 39.51
N HIS A 67 10.80 10.25 39.06
CA HIS A 67 10.80 9.79 37.67
C HIS A 67 9.39 9.72 37.07
N PHE A 68 8.38 10.14 37.80
CA PHE A 68 6.98 10.02 37.38
C PHE A 68 6.67 10.67 36.03
N MET A 69 7.20 11.86 35.75
CA MET A 69 6.95 12.56 34.49
C MET A 69 7.60 11.86 33.30
N GLN A 70 8.73 11.20 33.51
CA GLN A 70 9.41 10.39 32.50
C GLN A 70 8.59 9.13 32.20
N GLU A 71 8.09 8.44 33.23
CA GLU A 71 7.24 7.27 33.10
C GLU A 71 5.94 7.62 32.35
N VAL A 72 5.31 8.76 32.66
CA VAL A 72 4.12 9.24 31.95
C VAL A 72 4.41 9.44 30.46
N LEU A 73 5.50 10.11 30.12
CA LEU A 73 5.90 10.32 28.73
C LEU A 73 6.09 8.99 27.98
N LEU A 74 6.83 8.06 28.58
CA LEU A 74 7.11 6.76 27.99
C LEU A 74 5.82 5.93 27.82
N LYS A 75 4.90 5.97 28.76
CA LYS A 75 3.60 5.29 28.63
C LYS A 75 2.72 5.89 27.55
N ILE A 76 2.75 7.20 27.35
CA ILE A 76 2.09 7.85 26.22
C ILE A 76 2.68 7.36 24.91
N MET A 77 4.01 7.29 24.80
CA MET A 77 4.69 6.74 23.62
C MET A 77 4.34 5.27 23.41
N GLN A 78 4.40 4.45 24.43
CA GLN A 78 4.04 3.03 24.35
C GLN A 78 2.62 2.87 23.80
N LYS A 79 1.68 3.69 24.27
CA LYS A 79 0.30 3.67 23.77
C LYS A 79 0.23 4.09 22.28
N ASP A 80 0.97 5.10 21.88
CA ASP A 80 1.04 5.54 20.47
C ASP A 80 1.56 4.43 19.55
N PHE A 81 2.68 3.81 19.90
CA PHE A 81 3.22 2.68 19.14
C PHE A 81 2.24 1.50 19.07
N HIS A 82 1.50 1.21 20.15
CA HIS A 82 0.46 0.19 20.11
C HIS A 82 -0.72 0.56 19.21
N VAL A 83 -1.13 1.83 19.17
CA VAL A 83 -2.18 2.29 18.24
C VAL A 83 -1.71 2.12 16.80
N MET A 84 -0.50 2.54 16.48
CA MET A 84 0.08 2.38 15.14
C MET A 84 0.23 0.90 14.76
N LEU A 85 0.64 0.03 15.68
CA LEU A 85 0.73 -1.41 15.41
C LEU A 85 -0.64 -2.04 15.12
N ASN A 86 -1.68 -1.61 15.82
CA ASN A 86 -3.04 -2.07 15.56
C ASN A 86 -3.56 -1.59 14.20
N ASP A 87 -3.21 -0.38 13.81
CA ASP A 87 -3.53 0.15 12.49
C ASP A 87 -2.84 -0.67 11.37
N LEU A 88 -1.55 -0.96 11.53
CA LEU A 88 -0.83 -1.85 10.60
C LEU A 88 -1.49 -3.23 10.47
N ARG A 89 -2.05 -3.78 11.55
CA ARG A 89 -2.83 -5.03 11.49
C ARG A 89 -4.12 -4.86 10.68
N GLY A 90 -4.77 -3.71 10.78
CA GLY A 90 -5.94 -3.36 9.97
C GLY A 90 -5.61 -3.24 8.48
N VAL A 91 -4.44 -2.66 8.16
CA VAL A 91 -3.94 -2.57 6.78
C VAL A 91 -3.76 -3.95 6.15
N LYS A 92 -3.28 -4.94 6.93
CA LYS A 92 -3.15 -6.32 6.42
C LYS A 92 -4.48 -6.87 5.87
N GLY A 93 -5.57 -6.71 6.62
CA GLY A 93 -6.89 -7.16 6.15
C GLY A 93 -7.28 -6.52 4.82
N LYS A 94 -7.04 -5.22 4.66
CA LYS A 94 -7.33 -4.49 3.41
C LYS A 94 -6.44 -4.95 2.24
N ILE A 95 -5.19 -5.31 2.51
CA ILE A 95 -4.27 -5.89 1.50
C ILE A 95 -4.78 -7.26 1.06
N ASP A 96 -5.18 -8.13 2.02
CA ASP A 96 -5.70 -9.47 1.73
C ASP A 96 -7.00 -9.38 0.90
N ASP A 97 -7.88 -8.43 1.22
CA ASP A 97 -9.12 -8.17 0.46
C ASP A 97 -8.80 -7.71 -0.97
N LEU A 98 -7.86 -6.78 -1.14
CA LEU A 98 -7.42 -6.28 -2.44
C LEU A 98 -6.81 -7.40 -3.30
N GLU A 99 -5.95 -8.25 -2.74
CA GLU A 99 -5.37 -9.40 -3.44
C GLU A 99 -6.45 -10.36 -3.92
N SER A 100 -7.43 -10.65 -3.06
CA SER A 100 -8.57 -11.49 -3.41
C SER A 100 -9.40 -10.89 -4.56
N GLU A 101 -9.62 -9.58 -4.55
CA GLU A 101 -10.35 -8.89 -5.61
C GLU A 101 -9.60 -8.93 -6.94
N ILE A 102 -8.28 -8.66 -6.94
CA ILE A 102 -7.42 -8.76 -8.13
C ILE A 102 -7.49 -10.17 -8.72
N SER A 103 -7.38 -11.19 -7.87
CA SER A 103 -7.35 -12.59 -8.29
C SER A 103 -8.68 -13.06 -8.88
N THR A 104 -9.82 -12.55 -8.39
CA THR A 104 -11.16 -13.01 -8.82
C THR A 104 -11.75 -12.18 -9.95
N SER A 105 -11.59 -10.87 -9.91
CA SER A 105 -12.27 -9.93 -10.83
C SER A 105 -11.35 -9.36 -11.89
N GLY A 106 -10.03 -9.55 -11.74
CA GLY A 106 -9.01 -8.93 -12.57
C GLY A 106 -8.80 -7.44 -12.23
N PRO A 107 -7.88 -6.76 -12.95
CA PRO A 107 -7.53 -5.39 -12.66
C PRO A 107 -8.63 -4.43 -13.13
N LEU A 108 -9.49 -4.03 -12.23
CA LEU A 108 -10.52 -3.02 -12.43
C LEU A 108 -10.03 -1.64 -11.98
N ARG A 109 -10.66 -0.56 -12.46
CA ARG A 109 -10.34 0.81 -12.03
C ARG A 109 -10.46 1.02 -10.51
N PRO A 110 -11.47 0.49 -9.81
CA PRO A 110 -11.56 0.60 -8.35
C PRO A 110 -10.34 -0.01 -7.66
N THR A 111 -9.94 -1.21 -8.04
CA THR A 111 -8.81 -1.95 -7.48
C THR A 111 -7.50 -1.16 -7.49
N PHE A 112 -7.22 -0.42 -8.58
CA PHE A 112 -6.06 0.46 -8.66
C PHE A 112 -6.17 1.67 -7.71
N GLY A 113 -7.38 2.20 -7.53
CA GLY A 113 -7.65 3.29 -6.57
C GLY A 113 -7.42 2.85 -5.13
N ASP A 114 -7.82 1.65 -4.79
CA ASP A 114 -7.65 1.07 -3.46
C ASP A 114 -6.18 0.77 -3.16
N LEU A 115 -5.43 0.24 -4.14
CA LEU A 115 -3.97 0.06 -4.05
C LEU A 115 -3.27 1.38 -3.74
N LEU A 116 -3.55 2.43 -4.53
CA LEU A 116 -2.95 3.75 -4.33
C LEU A 116 -3.29 4.34 -2.96
N THR A 117 -4.49 4.09 -2.46
CA THR A 117 -4.93 4.54 -1.13
C THR A 117 -4.15 3.82 -0.04
N LEU A 118 -3.95 2.50 -0.16
CA LEU A 118 -3.13 1.72 0.77
C LEU A 118 -1.67 2.13 0.75
N GLN A 119 -1.09 2.37 -0.43
CA GLN A 119 0.30 2.87 -0.56
C GLN A 119 0.47 4.22 0.14
N LYS A 120 -0.45 5.17 -0.08
CA LYS A 120 -0.44 6.47 0.62
C LYS A 120 -0.55 6.30 2.14
N HIS A 121 -1.40 5.39 2.59
CA HIS A 121 -1.54 5.10 4.01
C HIS A 121 -0.24 4.53 4.60
N MET A 122 0.42 3.59 3.90
CA MET A 122 1.70 3.04 4.31
C MET A 122 2.81 4.09 4.37
N ILE A 123 2.85 5.03 3.42
CA ILE A 123 3.81 6.15 3.43
C ILE A 123 3.59 7.04 4.66
N ALA A 124 2.33 7.36 4.98
CA ALA A 124 1.99 8.17 6.15
C ALA A 124 2.40 7.48 7.45
N LEU A 125 2.09 6.19 7.60
CA LEU A 125 2.50 5.37 8.76
C LEU A 125 4.02 5.28 8.88
N SER A 126 4.73 5.00 7.79
CA SER A 126 6.19 4.92 7.76
C SER A 126 6.85 6.25 8.18
N THR A 127 6.31 7.37 7.69
CA THR A 127 6.81 8.71 8.03
C THR A 127 6.59 9.02 9.52
N THR A 128 5.39 8.71 10.03
CA THR A 128 5.03 8.91 11.44
C THR A 128 5.89 8.05 12.34
N TYR A 129 6.00 6.76 12.01
CA TYR A 129 6.87 5.81 12.72
C TYR A 129 8.32 6.29 12.76
N GLY A 130 8.89 6.66 11.60
CA GLY A 130 10.29 7.10 11.51
C GLY A 130 10.58 8.37 12.34
N ALA A 131 9.61 9.29 12.42
CA ALA A 131 9.72 10.47 13.27
C ALA A 131 9.69 10.10 14.76
N ASN A 132 8.75 9.22 15.15
CA ASN A 132 8.59 8.80 16.54
C ASN A 132 9.74 7.90 17.01
N HIS A 133 10.27 7.04 16.15
CA HIS A 133 11.46 6.24 16.43
C HIS A 133 12.71 7.12 16.73
N LYS A 134 12.91 8.19 15.93
CA LYS A 134 13.99 9.17 16.21
C LYS A 134 13.79 9.89 17.53
N ALA A 135 12.55 10.26 17.85
CA ALA A 135 12.23 10.88 19.14
C ALA A 135 12.46 9.91 20.31
N LEU A 136 12.15 8.63 20.16
CA LEU A 136 12.45 7.58 21.13
C LEU A 136 13.97 7.46 21.37
N GLY A 137 14.78 7.43 20.30
CA GLY A 137 16.24 7.40 20.41
C GLY A 137 16.81 8.61 21.16
N PHE A 138 16.24 9.80 20.90
CA PHE A 138 16.61 11.02 21.61
C PHE A 138 16.27 10.94 23.11
N ILE A 139 15.08 10.45 23.47
CA ILE A 139 14.66 10.26 24.86
C ILE A 139 15.56 9.26 25.56
N ASN A 140 15.78 8.10 24.97
CA ASN A 140 16.64 7.06 25.56
C ASN A 140 18.04 7.61 25.86
N LYS A 141 18.66 8.31 24.91
CA LYS A 141 19.97 8.92 25.12
C LYS A 141 19.99 9.92 26.28
N ASN A 142 18.96 10.74 26.41
CA ASN A 142 18.90 11.75 27.48
C ASN A 142 18.55 11.14 28.83
N PHE A 143 17.72 10.12 28.89
CA PHE A 143 17.36 9.43 30.13
C PHE A 143 18.53 8.57 30.64
N THR A 144 19.27 7.89 29.77
CA THR A 144 20.44 7.09 30.18
C THR A 144 21.61 7.95 30.66
N THR A 145 21.69 9.20 30.24
CA THR A 145 22.75 10.14 30.71
C THR A 145 22.44 10.67 32.13
N ILE A 146 21.18 10.66 32.55
CA ILE A 146 20.77 10.96 33.91
C ILE A 146 20.87 9.64 34.68
N ASN A 147 21.97 9.39 35.33
CA ASN A 147 22.49 8.16 35.95
C ASN A 147 21.57 7.40 36.93
N ASP A 148 20.26 7.52 36.85
CA ASP A 148 19.31 6.92 37.81
C ASP A 148 18.02 6.48 37.11
N ILE A 149 18.15 5.62 36.05
CA ILE A 149 16.96 5.02 35.46
C ILE A 149 16.52 3.85 36.35
N ASP A 150 15.30 3.95 36.89
CA ASP A 150 14.63 2.84 37.58
C ASP A 150 14.44 1.64 36.63
N PHE A 151 14.49 0.43 37.17
CA PHE A 151 14.27 -0.81 36.43
C PHE A 151 12.95 -0.80 35.63
N THR A 152 11.90 -0.20 36.17
CA THR A 152 10.59 -0.07 35.52
C THR A 152 10.65 0.80 34.26
N THR A 153 11.31 1.95 34.34
CA THR A 153 11.51 2.87 33.21
C THR A 153 12.31 2.21 32.10
N LYS A 154 13.39 1.49 32.46
CA LYS A 154 14.18 0.73 31.50
C LYS A 154 13.34 -0.34 30.79
N LYS A 155 12.53 -1.09 31.53
CA LYS A 155 11.65 -2.11 30.96
C LYS A 155 10.66 -1.52 29.96
N ILE A 156 10.07 -0.36 30.24
CA ILE A 156 9.15 0.33 29.31
C ILE A 156 9.88 0.74 28.03
N ILE A 157 11.10 1.26 28.16
CA ILE A 157 11.93 1.63 27.00
C ILE A 157 12.19 0.40 26.13
N ASP A 158 12.63 -0.72 26.73
CA ASP A 158 12.92 -1.97 26.03
C ASP A 158 11.66 -2.49 25.29
N GLU A 159 10.48 -2.48 25.96
CA GLU A 159 9.20 -2.86 25.35
C GLU A 159 8.81 -1.97 24.15
N ILE A 160 9.07 -0.67 24.23
CA ILE A 160 8.82 0.26 23.11
C ILE A 160 9.77 -0.05 21.95
N TYR A 161 11.06 -0.34 22.23
CA TYR A 161 12.02 -0.71 21.17
C TYR A 161 11.63 -2.02 20.48
N ASP A 162 11.24 -3.05 21.24
CA ASP A 162 10.78 -4.32 20.67
C ASP A 162 9.54 -4.14 19.77
N THR A 163 8.61 -3.30 20.21
CA THR A 163 7.42 -2.94 19.40
C THR A 163 7.84 -2.16 18.15
N SER A 164 8.75 -1.21 18.29
CA SER A 164 9.30 -0.41 17.21
C SER A 164 9.98 -1.27 16.15
N ASP A 165 10.86 -2.20 16.54
CA ASP A 165 11.53 -3.13 15.62
C ASP A 165 10.55 -4.05 14.90
N THR A 166 9.47 -4.44 15.58
CA THR A 166 8.39 -5.23 14.97
C THR A 166 7.65 -4.42 13.91
N MET A 167 7.35 -3.16 14.20
CA MET A 167 6.68 -2.25 13.26
C MET A 167 7.53 -1.99 12.01
N ASP A 168 8.84 -1.79 12.17
CA ASP A 168 9.75 -1.56 11.04
C ASP A 168 9.68 -2.72 10.04
N ARG A 169 9.77 -3.95 10.56
CA ARG A 169 9.65 -5.15 9.73
C ARG A 169 8.29 -5.29 9.04
N ILE A 170 7.20 -4.95 9.73
CA ILE A 170 5.85 -5.02 9.16
C ILE A 170 5.68 -3.94 8.08
N ILE A 171 6.11 -2.71 8.34
CA ILE A 171 6.02 -1.59 7.38
C ILE A 171 6.79 -1.94 6.10
N LEU A 172 8.02 -2.44 6.25
CA LEU A 172 8.83 -2.85 5.10
C LEU A 172 8.15 -3.99 4.32
N GLY A 173 7.69 -5.03 5.02
CA GLY A 173 7.03 -6.18 4.40
C GLY A 173 5.75 -5.81 3.66
N TYR A 174 4.91 -4.95 4.26
CA TYR A 174 3.66 -4.53 3.60
C TYR A 174 3.91 -3.58 2.43
N SER A 175 4.92 -2.70 2.52
CA SER A 175 5.29 -1.84 1.39
C SER A 175 5.75 -2.68 0.20
N GLN A 176 6.64 -3.66 0.44
CA GLN A 176 7.08 -4.57 -0.62
C GLN A 176 5.92 -5.39 -1.21
N TYR A 177 5.00 -5.84 -0.35
CA TYR A 177 3.85 -6.60 -0.83
C TYR A 177 2.88 -5.76 -1.69
N LEU A 178 2.70 -4.48 -1.36
CA LEU A 178 1.92 -3.56 -2.19
C LEU A 178 2.58 -3.29 -3.54
N ASP A 179 3.92 -3.19 -3.58
CA ASP A 179 4.68 -3.07 -4.82
C ASP A 179 4.52 -4.34 -5.68
N ASP A 180 4.59 -5.54 -5.08
CA ASP A 180 4.35 -6.82 -5.77
C ASP A 180 2.92 -6.91 -6.34
N LEU A 181 1.91 -6.38 -5.63
CA LEU A 181 0.53 -6.31 -6.14
C LEU A 181 0.39 -5.33 -7.32
N GLU A 182 1.11 -4.21 -7.29
CA GLU A 182 1.18 -3.27 -8.43
C GLU A 182 1.76 -3.94 -9.66
N ASP A 183 2.89 -4.62 -9.52
CA ASP A 183 3.52 -5.40 -10.60
C ASP A 183 2.58 -6.51 -11.13
N MET A 184 1.83 -7.16 -10.26
CA MET A 184 0.83 -8.15 -10.65
C MET A 184 -0.28 -7.53 -11.51
N ILE A 185 -0.82 -6.38 -11.11
CA ILE A 185 -1.83 -5.64 -11.88
C ILE A 185 -1.29 -5.27 -13.26
N ASP A 186 -0.09 -4.73 -13.34
CA ASP A 186 0.55 -4.33 -14.61
C ASP A 186 0.77 -5.53 -15.53
N ASN A 187 1.21 -6.65 -14.99
CA ASN A 187 1.35 -7.89 -15.74
C ASN A 187 -0.01 -8.40 -16.27
N MET A 188 -1.07 -8.33 -15.45
CA MET A 188 -2.42 -8.73 -15.87
C MET A 188 -2.95 -7.82 -16.99
N ILE A 189 -2.76 -6.51 -16.87
CA ILE A 189 -3.14 -5.54 -17.91
C ILE A 189 -2.37 -5.83 -19.21
N SER A 190 -1.07 -6.05 -19.11
CA SER A 190 -0.22 -6.39 -20.27
C SER A 190 -0.66 -7.70 -20.93
N TYR A 191 -1.00 -8.71 -20.13
CA TYR A 191 -1.54 -9.97 -20.65
C TYR A 191 -2.88 -9.75 -21.37
N GLN A 192 -3.81 -8.99 -20.78
CA GLN A 192 -5.09 -8.67 -21.42
C GLN A 192 -4.90 -7.92 -22.76
N LEU A 193 -4.03 -6.92 -22.78
CA LEU A 193 -3.71 -6.19 -24.01
C LEU A 193 -3.13 -7.12 -25.09
N ASN A 194 -2.21 -8.01 -24.72
CA ASN A 194 -1.65 -9.00 -25.64
C ASN A 194 -2.72 -9.94 -26.18
N MET A 195 -3.68 -10.37 -25.34
CA MET A 195 -4.80 -11.21 -25.77
C MET A 195 -5.74 -10.47 -26.74
N ILE A 196 -6.03 -9.19 -26.50
CA ILE A 196 -6.82 -8.35 -27.41
C ILE A 196 -6.09 -8.18 -28.74
N MET A 197 -4.80 -7.83 -28.73
CA MET A 197 -3.98 -7.66 -29.93
C MET A 197 -3.90 -8.95 -30.73
N LYS A 198 -3.72 -10.08 -30.06
CA LYS A 198 -3.73 -11.41 -30.71
C LYS A 198 -5.07 -11.68 -31.39
N THR A 199 -6.18 -11.49 -30.69
CA THR A 199 -7.52 -11.70 -31.23
C THR A 199 -7.79 -10.79 -32.43
N LEU A 200 -7.38 -9.51 -32.36
CA LEU A 200 -7.52 -8.56 -33.44
C LEU A 200 -6.69 -8.98 -34.65
N THR A 201 -5.46 -9.44 -34.41
CA THR A 201 -4.58 -9.93 -35.49
C THR A 201 -5.16 -11.19 -36.15
N GLU A 202 -5.69 -12.14 -35.38
CA GLU A 202 -6.34 -13.34 -35.90
C GLU A 202 -7.54 -12.99 -36.78
N ILE A 203 -8.41 -12.08 -36.33
CA ILE A 203 -9.56 -11.61 -37.11
C ILE A 203 -9.10 -10.92 -38.40
N SER A 204 -8.09 -10.05 -38.32
CA SER A 204 -7.55 -9.33 -39.46
C SER A 204 -7.00 -10.28 -40.51
N ILE A 205 -6.23 -11.30 -40.14
CA ILE A 205 -5.68 -12.30 -41.07
C ILE A 205 -6.81 -13.09 -41.74
N VAL A 206 -7.80 -13.55 -40.94
CA VAL A 206 -8.94 -14.32 -41.50
C VAL A 206 -9.74 -13.48 -42.51
N LEU A 207 -9.95 -12.18 -42.25
CA LEU A 207 -10.67 -11.28 -43.14
C LEU A 207 -9.83 -10.89 -44.39
N THR A 208 -8.50 -10.92 -44.32
CA THR A 208 -7.61 -10.61 -45.44
C THR A 208 -7.68 -11.68 -46.56
N ILE A 209 -7.94 -12.96 -46.20
CA ILE A 209 -8.01 -14.06 -47.15
C ILE A 209 -9.12 -13.84 -48.18
N PRO A 210 -10.41 -13.56 -47.80
CA PRO A 210 -11.43 -13.19 -48.77
C PRO A 210 -11.05 -11.96 -49.59
N ALA A 211 -10.47 -10.94 -48.98
CA ALA A 211 -10.07 -9.71 -49.67
C ALA A 211 -9.03 -9.97 -50.79
N ILE A 212 -8.04 -10.83 -50.51
CA ILE A 212 -7.03 -11.23 -51.53
C ILE A 212 -7.70 -12.02 -52.65
N ILE A 213 -8.58 -12.98 -52.33
CA ILE A 213 -9.25 -13.80 -53.30
C ILE A 213 -10.14 -12.94 -54.23
N PHE A 214 -11.00 -12.11 -53.65
CA PHE A 214 -11.86 -11.22 -54.44
C PHE A 214 -11.08 -10.16 -55.19
N GLY A 215 -9.97 -9.64 -54.65
CA GLY A 215 -9.07 -8.75 -55.35
C GLY A 215 -8.44 -9.42 -56.59
N PHE A 216 -8.03 -10.69 -56.46
CA PHE A 216 -7.48 -11.45 -57.59
C PHE A 216 -8.54 -11.71 -58.70
N TRP A 217 -9.79 -12.03 -58.34
CA TRP A 217 -10.90 -12.19 -59.29
C TRP A 217 -11.45 -10.85 -59.81
N GLY A 218 -11.09 -9.71 -59.22
CA GLY A 218 -11.48 -8.39 -59.69
C GLY A 218 -10.54 -7.75 -60.71
N ILE A 219 -9.44 -8.43 -61.10
CA ILE A 219 -8.50 -7.92 -62.12
C ILE A 219 -9.03 -8.20 -63.52
N ASN A 220 -8.70 -7.29 -64.45
CA ASN A 220 -9.12 -7.38 -65.87
C ASN A 220 -8.28 -8.38 -66.70
N VAL A 221 -8.19 -9.63 -66.23
CA VAL A 221 -7.49 -10.74 -66.90
C VAL A 221 -8.37 -11.97 -66.82
N ASP A 222 -8.30 -12.84 -67.86
CA ASP A 222 -9.06 -14.10 -67.87
C ASP A 222 -8.73 -14.95 -66.63
N VAL A 223 -9.67 -15.07 -65.69
CA VAL A 223 -9.51 -15.86 -64.47
C VAL A 223 -10.37 -17.13 -64.53
N PRO A 224 -9.99 -18.23 -63.85
CA PRO A 224 -10.79 -19.44 -63.80
C PRO A 224 -12.21 -19.17 -63.31
N PHE A 225 -13.22 -19.78 -63.94
CA PHE A 225 -14.64 -19.68 -63.63
C PHE A 225 -15.34 -18.35 -64.00
N GLU A 226 -14.66 -17.40 -64.68
CA GLU A 226 -15.21 -16.11 -65.05
C GLU A 226 -16.48 -16.26 -65.96
N LYS A 227 -16.45 -17.18 -66.87
CA LYS A 227 -17.58 -17.45 -67.83
C LYS A 227 -18.61 -18.41 -67.32
N SER A 228 -18.48 -18.89 -66.07
CA SER A 228 -19.43 -19.85 -65.47
C SER A 228 -20.52 -19.12 -64.73
N SER A 229 -21.79 -19.54 -64.93
CA SER A 229 -22.95 -19.05 -64.16
C SER A 229 -22.83 -19.28 -62.66
N TYR A 230 -22.00 -20.20 -62.23
CA TYR A 230 -21.72 -20.55 -60.81
C TYR A 230 -20.39 -20.02 -60.34
N GLY A 231 -19.63 -19.23 -61.14
CA GLY A 231 -18.28 -18.75 -60.79
C GLY A 231 -18.20 -17.97 -59.52
N VAL A 232 -19.16 -17.06 -59.26
CA VAL A 232 -19.21 -16.26 -58.04
C VAL A 232 -19.42 -17.16 -56.77
N PHE A 233 -20.28 -18.15 -56.87
CA PHE A 233 -20.51 -19.08 -55.73
C PHE A 233 -19.30 -19.97 -55.48
N ALA A 234 -18.57 -20.40 -56.52
CA ALA A 234 -17.37 -21.20 -56.39
C ALA A 234 -16.26 -20.40 -55.70
N VAL A 235 -16.03 -19.15 -56.07
CA VAL A 235 -15.03 -18.26 -55.48
C VAL A 235 -15.36 -17.94 -54.01
N LEU A 236 -16.66 -17.71 -53.73
CA LEU A 236 -17.10 -17.45 -52.38
C LEU A 236 -16.88 -18.69 -51.45
N ILE A 237 -17.22 -19.88 -51.92
CA ILE A 237 -17.00 -21.12 -51.19
C ILE A 237 -15.51 -21.37 -50.91
N ILE A 238 -14.66 -21.20 -51.93
CA ILE A 238 -13.20 -21.34 -51.78
C ILE A 238 -12.65 -20.35 -50.76
N SER A 239 -13.12 -19.10 -50.81
CA SER A 239 -12.72 -18.04 -49.85
C SER A 239 -13.07 -18.41 -48.42
N VAL A 240 -14.29 -18.87 -48.17
CA VAL A 240 -14.74 -19.31 -46.84
C VAL A 240 -13.92 -20.51 -46.34
N ILE A 241 -13.71 -21.52 -47.21
CA ILE A 241 -12.95 -22.72 -46.81
C ILE A 241 -11.50 -22.35 -46.46
N LEU A 242 -10.83 -21.52 -47.24
CA LEU A 242 -9.46 -21.07 -46.93
C LEU A 242 -9.38 -20.24 -45.64
N SER A 243 -10.36 -19.37 -45.44
CA SER A 243 -10.46 -18.60 -44.20
C SER A 243 -10.64 -19.50 -42.95
N LEU A 244 -11.50 -20.52 -43.05
CA LEU A 244 -11.71 -21.49 -41.98
C LEU A 244 -10.48 -22.35 -41.69
N ILE A 245 -9.77 -22.80 -42.76
CA ILE A 245 -8.52 -23.55 -42.62
C ILE A 245 -7.48 -22.70 -41.90
N CYS A 246 -7.31 -21.45 -42.31
CA CYS A 246 -6.37 -20.51 -41.70
C CYS A 246 -6.71 -20.27 -40.24
N TRP A 247 -7.98 -19.98 -39.95
CA TRP A 247 -8.46 -19.79 -38.54
C TRP A 247 -8.21 -21.01 -37.68
N PHE A 248 -8.50 -22.22 -38.17
CA PHE A 248 -8.27 -23.47 -37.44
C PHE A 248 -6.78 -23.74 -37.24
N TRP A 249 -5.95 -23.45 -38.23
CA TRP A 249 -4.49 -23.60 -38.16
C TRP A 249 -3.88 -22.64 -37.13
N MET A 250 -4.33 -21.39 -37.10
CA MET A 250 -3.90 -20.40 -36.13
C MET A 250 -4.32 -20.82 -34.72
N ARG A 251 -5.56 -21.23 -34.55
CA ARG A 251 -6.02 -21.71 -33.24
C ARG A 251 -5.25 -22.91 -32.70
N ARG A 252 -4.83 -23.80 -33.59
CA ARG A 252 -4.06 -25.00 -33.21
C ARG A 252 -2.62 -24.68 -32.82
N LYS A 253 -2.00 -23.62 -33.34
CA LYS A 253 -0.65 -23.15 -32.97
C LYS A 253 -0.63 -22.23 -31.75
N THR A 254 -1.77 -21.79 -31.28
CA THR A 254 -1.91 -20.86 -30.15
C THR A 254 -1.69 -21.50 -28.77
N TYR A 255 -1.42 -22.78 -28.72
CA TYR A 255 -1.04 -23.53 -27.49
C TYR A 255 0.49 -23.67 -27.32
N LEU A 256 1.28 -22.90 -27.98
CA LEU A 256 2.68 -22.62 -27.74
C LEU A 256 2.82 -21.11 -27.49
#